data_7bed27d24df474ea3d49d1a8a8a2ccfb
#
_entry.id   7bed27d24df474ea3d49d1a8a8a2ccfb
#
_cell.length_a   1.000
_cell.length_b   1.000
_cell.length_c   1.000
_cell.angle_alpha   90.00
_cell.angle_beta   90.00
_cell.angle_gamma   90.00
#
_symmetry.space_group_name_H-M   'P 1'
#
loop_
_entity.id
_entity.type
_entity.pdbx_description
1 polymer ?
#
loop_
_entity_poly.entity_id
_entity_poly.type
_entity_poly.pdbx_seq_one_letter_code
_entity_poly.pdbx_strand_id
1 'polypeptide(L)'
;MTKIKYFLRLFSILVITTSQHIHAQVTSLDQHIVNSPIEAKLSDLIPEKNIAPYLAYFKKNETVSWQLSTPANYQAQSPQGLLVYISPQDSGQIYEMWKPLLWEKNLIWIAADNGGNDFLPQRRVLQALLAVQLATKNYQIDKQRIYLMGFSGGGRVASMIAPLYPESFAGSIFMGGANFWGSKLPEKFPLMSKKSYVFINGESDFNLRESKNVSQKFKKAGLENVEFFEVPNLGHMPPDAKWLGAAIDYLDAHKTTK
;
A
#
# COMPACT_ATOMS: atom_id res chain seq x y z
N MET A 1 18.49 -6.12 15.12
CA MET A 1 18.53 -7.06 13.97
C MET A 1 17.85 -8.42 14.24
N THR A 2 17.84 -8.94 15.45
CA THR A 2 17.29 -10.28 15.77
C THR A 2 15.76 -10.35 15.75
N LYS A 3 15.04 -9.30 16.13
CA LYS A 3 13.56 -9.26 16.17
C LYS A 3 12.91 -9.25 14.77
N ILE A 4 13.61 -8.76 13.75
CA ILE A 4 13.11 -8.76 12.35
C ILE A 4 13.15 -10.18 11.75
N LYS A 5 14.09 -11.03 12.14
CA LYS A 5 14.18 -12.42 11.64
C LYS A 5 13.01 -13.32 12.09
N TYR A 6 12.44 -13.08 13.27
CA TYR A 6 11.26 -13.82 13.73
C TYR A 6 9.96 -13.38 13.06
N PHE A 7 9.89 -12.12 12.64
CA PHE A 7 8.76 -11.60 11.85
C PHE A 7 8.65 -12.30 10.48
N LEU A 8 9.78 -12.63 9.87
CA LEU A 8 9.85 -13.29 8.54
C LEU A 8 9.32 -14.73 8.51
N ARG A 9 9.39 -15.49 9.60
CA ARG A 9 8.98 -16.90 9.62
C ARG A 9 7.48 -17.15 9.83
N LEU A 10 6.75 -16.18 10.36
CA LEU A 10 5.35 -16.35 10.76
C LEU A 10 4.33 -16.00 9.66
N PHE A 11 4.73 -15.34 8.59
CA PHE A 11 3.81 -14.78 7.59
C PHE A 11 3.79 -15.47 6.23
N SER A 12 4.52 -16.59 6.06
CA SER A 12 4.51 -17.36 4.79
C SER A 12 3.20 -18.10 4.51
N ILE A 13 2.16 -17.96 5.32
CA ILE A 13 0.93 -18.77 5.23
C ILE A 13 -0.30 -17.98 4.76
N LEU A 14 -0.18 -16.73 4.35
CA LEU A 14 -1.37 -15.92 4.06
C LEU A 14 -1.71 -15.80 2.56
N VAL A 15 -1.42 -16.80 1.76
CA VAL A 15 -2.02 -16.97 0.43
C VAL A 15 -2.71 -18.33 0.40
N ILE A 16 -3.88 -18.42 1.03
CA ILE A 16 -4.78 -19.55 0.80
C ILE A 16 -5.91 -19.08 -0.11
N THR A 17 -5.83 -19.48 -1.36
CA THR A 17 -6.95 -19.54 -2.27
C THR A 17 -7.96 -20.55 -1.73
N THR A 18 -8.97 -20.10 -1.04
CA THR A 18 -10.21 -20.88 -0.88
C THR A 18 -11.31 -20.13 -1.61
N SER A 19 -11.55 -20.55 -2.84
CA SER A 19 -12.83 -20.34 -3.51
C SER A 19 -13.88 -21.18 -2.78
N GLN A 20 -14.49 -20.63 -1.76
CA GLN A 20 -15.81 -21.05 -1.29
C GLN A 20 -16.74 -19.88 -1.45
N HIS A 21 -17.73 -20.05 -2.30
CA HIS A 21 -18.85 -19.16 -2.49
C HIS A 21 -19.65 -19.08 -1.18
N ILE A 22 -19.30 -18.10 -0.36
CA ILE A 22 -20.20 -17.64 0.70
C ILE A 22 -20.93 -16.45 0.10
N HIS A 23 -22.21 -16.64 -0.22
CA HIS A 23 -23.15 -15.56 -0.42
C HIS A 23 -23.31 -14.83 0.93
N ALA A 24 -22.35 -13.96 1.27
CA ALA A 24 -22.58 -12.96 2.28
C ALA A 24 -23.51 -11.91 1.65
N GLN A 25 -24.58 -11.58 2.34
CA GLN A 25 -25.50 -10.50 1.96
C GLN A 25 -24.69 -9.25 1.60
N VAL A 26 -24.70 -8.90 0.31
CA VAL A 26 -24.22 -7.62 -0.19
C VAL A 26 -25.21 -6.57 0.29
N THR A 27 -25.02 -6.08 1.50
CA THR A 27 -25.71 -4.89 1.97
C THR A 27 -24.98 -3.69 1.37
N SER A 28 -25.54 -3.18 0.27
CA SER A 28 -25.48 -1.78 -0.21
C SER A 28 -24.14 -1.05 -0.19
N LEU A 29 -23.07 -1.61 -0.81
CA LEU A 29 -21.90 -0.83 -1.19
C LEU A 29 -21.93 -0.41 -2.67
N ASP A 30 -23.14 -0.31 -3.25
CA ASP A 30 -23.38 0.20 -4.60
C ASP A 30 -23.25 1.73 -4.70
N GLN A 31 -22.90 2.40 -3.61
CA GLN A 31 -22.83 3.86 -3.56
C GLN A 31 -21.40 4.36 -3.67
N HIS A 32 -21.24 5.44 -4.42
CA HIS A 32 -20.03 6.24 -4.42
C HIS A 32 -19.75 6.78 -3.01
N ILE A 33 -18.63 6.42 -2.43
CA ILE A 33 -18.19 6.84 -1.10
C ILE A 33 -17.09 7.87 -1.26
N VAL A 34 -17.32 9.07 -0.74
CA VAL A 34 -16.31 10.14 -0.71
C VAL A 34 -15.74 10.21 0.69
N ASN A 35 -14.53 9.67 0.85
CA ASN A 35 -13.71 9.79 2.05
C ASN A 35 -14.49 9.54 3.36
N SER A 36 -14.98 8.32 3.52
CA SER A 36 -15.69 7.88 4.72
C SER A 36 -14.91 6.81 5.48
N PRO A 37 -15.00 6.79 6.81
CA PRO A 37 -14.41 5.71 7.57
C PRO A 37 -15.09 4.37 7.25
N ILE A 38 -14.27 3.32 7.14
CA ILE A 38 -14.71 1.94 7.08
C ILE A 38 -13.98 1.18 8.19
N GLU A 39 -14.70 0.38 8.94
CA GLU A 39 -14.18 -0.30 10.11
C GLU A 39 -14.33 -1.81 10.00
N ALA A 40 -13.38 -2.54 10.58
CA ALA A 40 -13.49 -3.98 10.75
C ALA A 40 -12.82 -4.43 12.04
N LYS A 41 -13.37 -5.47 12.66
CA LYS A 41 -12.64 -6.19 13.69
C LYS A 41 -11.60 -7.10 13.06
N LEU A 42 -10.52 -7.33 13.77
CA LEU A 42 -9.45 -8.22 13.30
C LEU A 42 -10.00 -9.61 12.95
N SER A 43 -10.94 -10.13 13.77
CA SER A 43 -11.63 -11.41 13.55
C SER A 43 -12.43 -11.49 12.25
N ASP A 44 -12.89 -10.36 11.71
CA ASP A 44 -13.69 -10.32 10.47
C ASP A 44 -12.80 -10.44 9.22
N LEU A 45 -11.51 -10.15 9.37
CA LEU A 45 -10.52 -10.15 8.30
C LEU A 45 -9.58 -11.35 8.37
N ILE A 46 -9.28 -11.83 9.58
CA ILE A 46 -8.30 -12.89 9.82
C ILE A 46 -8.99 -14.09 10.50
N PRO A 47 -8.91 -15.30 9.92
CA PRO A 47 -9.39 -16.53 10.56
C PRO A 47 -8.77 -16.71 11.95
N GLU A 48 -9.56 -17.16 12.93
CA GLU A 48 -9.15 -17.34 14.33
C GLU A 48 -7.82 -18.12 14.47
N LYS A 49 -7.65 -19.17 13.69
CA LYS A 49 -6.41 -19.99 13.67
C LYS A 49 -5.15 -19.20 13.25
N ASN A 50 -5.30 -18.05 12.60
CA ASN A 50 -4.21 -17.21 12.07
C ASN A 50 -4.07 -15.88 12.82
N ILE A 51 -4.91 -15.59 13.81
CA ILE A 51 -4.97 -14.28 14.46
C ILE A 51 -3.80 -14.02 15.43
N ALA A 52 -3.24 -15.07 16.02
CA ALA A 52 -2.24 -14.97 17.08
C ALA A 52 -1.07 -14.02 16.78
N PRO A 53 -0.45 -14.02 15.59
CA PRO A 53 0.65 -13.08 15.27
C PRO A 53 0.23 -11.61 15.28
N TYR A 54 -1.04 -11.31 15.00
CA TYR A 54 -1.56 -9.95 14.99
C TYR A 54 -1.74 -9.40 16.40
N LEU A 55 -1.98 -10.28 17.39
CA LEU A 55 -2.20 -9.86 18.78
C LEU A 55 -0.97 -9.26 19.46
N ALA A 56 0.21 -9.36 18.83
CA ALA A 56 1.40 -8.62 19.25
C ALA A 56 1.29 -7.09 18.98
N TYR A 57 0.38 -6.69 18.08
CA TYR A 57 0.26 -5.31 17.58
C TYR A 57 -1.15 -4.74 17.69
N PHE A 58 -2.15 -5.58 17.92
CA PHE A 58 -3.56 -5.22 18.07
C PHE A 58 -4.17 -5.90 19.29
N LYS A 59 -5.15 -5.26 19.91
CA LYS A 59 -5.97 -5.91 20.94
C LYS A 59 -6.93 -6.92 20.28
N LYS A 60 -7.25 -8.02 20.95
CA LYS A 60 -8.09 -9.11 20.41
C LYS A 60 -9.42 -8.61 19.82
N ASN A 61 -10.07 -7.66 20.47
CA ASN A 61 -11.37 -7.11 20.05
C ASN A 61 -11.24 -5.69 19.46
N GLU A 62 -10.06 -5.32 19.00
CA GLU A 62 -9.84 -4.00 18.43
C GLU A 62 -10.59 -3.84 17.11
N THR A 63 -11.32 -2.75 16.99
CA THR A 63 -11.84 -2.27 15.72
C THR A 63 -10.78 -1.39 15.08
N VAL A 64 -10.35 -1.75 13.88
CA VAL A 64 -9.41 -0.98 13.08
C VAL A 64 -10.21 -0.17 12.08
N SER A 65 -9.85 1.11 11.92
CA SER A 65 -10.50 2.05 11.01
C SER A 65 -9.59 2.41 9.85
N TRP A 66 -10.18 2.58 8.69
CA TRP A 66 -9.55 3.11 7.47
C TRP A 66 -10.44 4.19 6.87
N GLN A 67 -9.85 5.19 6.25
CA GLN A 67 -10.55 6.10 5.35
C GLN A 67 -10.61 5.47 3.97
N LEU A 68 -11.79 5.46 3.36
CA LEU A 68 -12.04 4.89 2.04
C LEU A 68 -12.70 5.93 1.13
N SER A 69 -12.27 5.97 -0.13
CA SER A 69 -12.92 6.77 -1.18
C SER A 69 -12.98 5.96 -2.47
N THR A 70 -14.16 5.89 -3.08
CA THR A 70 -14.35 5.28 -4.40
C THR A 70 -14.34 6.35 -5.50
N PRO A 71 -14.04 5.99 -6.75
CA PRO A 71 -14.22 6.90 -7.89
C PRO A 71 -15.66 7.42 -7.99
N ALA A 72 -15.83 8.64 -8.50
CA ALA A 72 -17.18 9.24 -8.67
C ALA A 72 -18.10 8.43 -9.61
N ASN A 73 -17.48 7.72 -10.56
CA ASN A 73 -18.15 6.85 -11.52
C ASN A 73 -18.08 5.36 -11.11
N TYR A 74 -17.90 5.08 -9.82
CA TYR A 74 -17.79 3.71 -9.30
C TYR A 74 -19.01 2.87 -9.73
N GLN A 75 -18.73 1.68 -10.24
CA GLN A 75 -19.71 0.66 -10.59
C GLN A 75 -19.32 -0.66 -9.93
N ALA A 76 -20.20 -1.21 -9.11
CA ALA A 76 -19.93 -2.40 -8.32
C ALA A 76 -19.53 -3.62 -9.15
N GLN A 77 -19.98 -3.70 -10.41
CA GLN A 77 -19.71 -4.82 -11.32
C GLN A 77 -18.42 -4.64 -12.13
N SER A 78 -17.76 -3.48 -12.04
CA SER A 78 -16.53 -3.19 -12.78
C SER A 78 -15.33 -3.25 -11.85
N PRO A 79 -14.32 -4.10 -12.12
CA PRO A 79 -13.10 -4.13 -11.29
C PRO A 79 -12.38 -2.78 -11.27
N GLN A 80 -12.10 -2.29 -10.08
CA GLN A 80 -11.36 -1.04 -9.85
C GLN A 80 -9.93 -1.34 -9.39
N GLY A 81 -9.00 -0.45 -9.66
CA GLY A 81 -7.71 -0.51 -9.00
C GLY A 81 -7.84 -0.11 -7.52
N LEU A 82 -6.86 -0.47 -6.72
CA LEU A 82 -6.78 -0.14 -5.30
C LEU A 82 -5.47 0.57 -5.00
N LEU A 83 -5.53 1.74 -4.36
CA LEU A 83 -4.38 2.44 -3.84
C LEU A 83 -4.39 2.41 -2.32
N VAL A 84 -3.50 1.61 -1.74
CA VAL A 84 -3.29 1.52 -0.30
C VAL A 84 -2.25 2.56 0.11
N TYR A 85 -2.65 3.52 0.91
CA TYR A 85 -1.76 4.60 1.35
C TYR A 85 -1.35 4.45 2.81
N ILE A 86 -0.07 4.65 3.09
CA ILE A 86 0.49 4.71 4.45
C ILE A 86 0.82 6.15 4.77
N SER A 87 -0.02 6.74 5.63
CA SER A 87 0.12 8.12 6.08
C SER A 87 1.26 8.26 7.09
N PRO A 88 2.03 9.35 7.11
CA PRO A 88 2.86 9.70 8.25
C PRO A 88 2.07 10.25 9.43
N GLN A 89 0.80 10.61 9.22
CA GLN A 89 -0.14 11.17 10.20
C GLN A 89 -1.11 10.08 10.68
N ASP A 90 -1.82 10.34 11.77
CA ASP A 90 -2.82 9.41 12.33
C ASP A 90 -4.12 9.35 11.54
N SER A 91 -4.27 10.18 10.51
CA SER A 91 -5.41 10.18 9.62
C SER A 91 -5.09 9.54 8.28
N GLY A 92 -5.96 8.66 7.81
CA GLY A 92 -5.95 8.07 6.48
C GLY A 92 -6.66 8.92 5.42
N GLN A 93 -7.04 10.15 5.72
CA GLN A 93 -7.76 11.01 4.77
C GLN A 93 -6.96 11.25 3.50
N ILE A 94 -7.68 11.20 2.36
CA ILE A 94 -7.11 11.53 1.06
C ILE A 94 -6.85 13.04 0.95
N TYR A 95 -5.74 13.41 0.34
CA TYR A 95 -5.49 14.80 -0.02
C TYR A 95 -6.46 15.26 -1.10
N GLU A 96 -7.13 16.41 -0.89
CA GLU A 96 -8.13 16.95 -1.82
C GLU A 96 -7.61 17.06 -3.27
N MET A 97 -6.34 17.45 -3.42
CA MET A 97 -5.69 17.59 -4.72
C MET A 97 -5.55 16.28 -5.51
N TRP A 98 -5.63 15.12 -4.83
CA TRP A 98 -5.49 13.81 -5.48
C TRP A 98 -6.82 13.17 -5.87
N LYS A 99 -7.94 13.58 -5.28
CA LYS A 99 -9.26 12.98 -5.53
C LYS A 99 -9.63 12.92 -7.01
N PRO A 100 -9.57 14.05 -7.79
CA PRO A 100 -9.95 14.02 -9.20
C PRO A 100 -9.11 13.04 -10.01
N LEU A 101 -7.79 12.99 -9.74
CA LEU A 101 -6.87 12.08 -10.40
C LEU A 101 -7.23 10.62 -10.12
N LEU A 102 -7.45 10.25 -8.85
CA LEU A 102 -7.73 8.86 -8.48
C LEU A 102 -9.05 8.40 -9.07
N TRP A 103 -10.03 9.30 -9.19
CA TRP A 103 -11.30 9.01 -9.85
C TRP A 103 -11.12 8.81 -11.37
N GLU A 104 -10.36 9.67 -12.03
CA GLU A 104 -9.98 9.52 -13.44
C GLU A 104 -9.29 8.18 -13.71
N LYS A 105 -8.37 7.79 -12.82
CA LYS A 105 -7.64 6.51 -12.92
C LYS A 105 -8.42 5.29 -12.44
N ASN A 106 -9.68 5.43 -12.04
CA ASN A 106 -10.52 4.36 -11.47
C ASN A 106 -9.81 3.61 -10.32
N LEU A 107 -9.29 4.36 -9.35
CA LEU A 107 -8.61 3.85 -8.18
C LEU A 107 -9.44 4.10 -6.92
N ILE A 108 -9.75 3.05 -6.19
CA ILE A 108 -10.24 3.14 -4.81
C ILE A 108 -9.06 3.51 -3.92
N TRP A 109 -9.25 4.54 -3.10
CA TRP A 109 -8.32 4.90 -2.03
C TRP A 109 -8.68 4.19 -0.74
N ILE A 110 -7.66 3.65 -0.03
CA ILE A 110 -7.81 3.17 1.33
C ILE A 110 -6.55 3.46 2.13
N ALA A 111 -6.70 4.05 3.31
CA ALA A 111 -5.60 4.35 4.21
C ALA A 111 -6.04 4.23 5.67
N ALA A 112 -5.21 3.61 6.50
CA ALA A 112 -5.54 3.41 7.91
C ALA A 112 -5.56 4.71 8.70
N ASP A 113 -6.56 4.85 9.58
CA ASP A 113 -6.50 5.77 10.71
C ASP A 113 -5.65 5.17 11.84
N ASN A 114 -5.13 6.01 12.73
CA ASN A 114 -4.25 5.59 13.81
C ASN A 114 -3.07 4.72 13.30
N GLY A 115 -2.46 5.18 12.21
CA GLY A 115 -1.34 4.53 11.52
C GLY A 115 -0.17 5.47 11.25
N GLY A 116 -0.07 6.59 11.94
CA GLY A 116 0.98 7.59 11.80
C GLY A 116 2.36 7.17 12.32
N ASN A 117 3.29 8.11 12.32
CA ASN A 117 4.69 7.84 12.68
C ASN A 117 4.91 7.42 14.13
N ASP A 118 3.96 7.71 15.03
CA ASP A 118 4.03 7.33 16.46
C ASP A 118 3.70 5.85 16.69
N PHE A 119 3.16 5.16 15.68
CA PHE A 119 2.88 3.74 15.76
C PHE A 119 4.05 2.88 15.26
N LEU A 120 4.17 1.68 15.82
CA LEU A 120 5.19 0.71 15.43
C LEU A 120 5.08 0.40 13.92
N PRO A 121 6.21 0.36 13.18
CA PRO A 121 6.20 0.03 11.76
C PRO A 121 5.50 -1.28 11.43
N GLN A 122 5.60 -2.29 12.31
CA GLN A 122 4.96 -3.59 12.14
C GLN A 122 3.43 -3.48 12.16
N ARG A 123 2.87 -2.68 13.04
CA ARG A 123 1.42 -2.40 13.07
C ARG A 123 0.97 -1.75 11.76
N ARG A 124 1.70 -0.75 11.29
CA ARG A 124 1.42 -0.04 10.04
C ARG A 124 1.50 -0.96 8.81
N VAL A 125 2.48 -1.87 8.78
CA VAL A 125 2.57 -2.94 7.77
C VAL A 125 1.30 -3.79 7.77
N LEU A 126 0.87 -4.25 8.95
CA LEU A 126 -0.33 -5.07 9.08
C LEU A 126 -1.60 -4.32 8.69
N GLN A 127 -1.74 -3.04 9.06
CA GLN A 127 -2.87 -2.21 8.65
C GLN A 127 -2.96 -2.09 7.12
N ALA A 128 -1.83 -1.94 6.42
CA ALA A 128 -1.80 -1.90 4.96
C ALA A 128 -2.20 -3.24 4.32
N LEU A 129 -1.77 -4.36 4.87
CA LEU A 129 -2.16 -5.69 4.40
C LEU A 129 -3.64 -5.98 4.67
N LEU A 130 -4.15 -5.59 5.85
CA LEU A 130 -5.56 -5.71 6.21
C LEU A 130 -6.46 -4.83 5.33
N ALA A 131 -5.97 -3.65 4.89
CA ALA A 131 -6.66 -2.78 3.95
C ALA A 131 -6.94 -3.49 2.62
N VAL A 132 -5.95 -4.24 2.08
CA VAL A 132 -6.14 -5.05 0.87
C VAL A 132 -7.24 -6.09 1.08
N GLN A 133 -7.22 -6.80 2.22
CA GLN A 133 -8.22 -7.81 2.53
C GLN A 133 -9.62 -7.20 2.67
N LEU A 134 -9.73 -6.09 3.39
CA LEU A 134 -10.98 -5.37 3.58
C LEU A 134 -11.55 -4.88 2.24
N ALA A 135 -10.72 -4.26 1.39
CA ALA A 135 -11.14 -3.79 0.09
C ALA A 135 -11.57 -4.93 -0.83
N THR A 136 -10.79 -6.02 -0.91
CA THR A 136 -11.13 -7.16 -1.78
C THR A 136 -12.33 -7.98 -1.31
N LYS A 137 -12.69 -7.89 -0.02
CA LYS A 137 -13.91 -8.48 0.53
C LYS A 137 -15.17 -7.70 0.11
N ASN A 138 -15.05 -6.38 -0.01
CA ASN A 138 -16.19 -5.48 -0.19
C ASN A 138 -16.34 -4.92 -1.61
N TYR A 139 -15.27 -4.95 -2.42
CA TYR A 139 -15.24 -4.36 -3.76
C TYR A 139 -14.64 -5.34 -4.78
N GLN A 140 -15.04 -5.20 -6.03
CA GLN A 140 -14.37 -5.88 -7.13
C GLN A 140 -13.06 -5.16 -7.44
N ILE A 141 -11.94 -5.77 -7.05
CA ILE A 141 -10.60 -5.20 -7.22
C ILE A 141 -9.85 -5.91 -8.34
N ASP A 142 -9.29 -5.11 -9.28
CA ASP A 142 -8.31 -5.57 -10.24
C ASP A 142 -6.98 -5.87 -9.51
N LYS A 143 -6.68 -7.15 -9.33
CA LYS A 143 -5.48 -7.60 -8.62
C LYS A 143 -4.17 -7.15 -9.28
N GLN A 144 -4.20 -6.81 -10.57
CA GLN A 144 -3.04 -6.27 -11.29
C GLN A 144 -2.86 -4.76 -11.06
N ARG A 145 -3.79 -4.11 -10.36
CA ARG A 145 -3.78 -2.69 -10.02
C ARG A 145 -3.95 -2.45 -8.52
N ILE A 146 -3.42 -3.35 -7.68
CA ILE A 146 -3.30 -3.10 -6.24
C ILE A 146 -1.93 -2.44 -6.01
N TYR A 147 -1.94 -1.14 -5.72
CA TYR A 147 -0.73 -0.34 -5.52
C TYR A 147 -0.56 0.05 -4.06
N LEU A 148 0.70 0.02 -3.62
CA LEU A 148 1.10 0.49 -2.30
C LEU A 148 1.73 1.86 -2.42
N MET A 149 1.34 2.80 -1.59
CA MET A 149 1.91 4.14 -1.58
C MET A 149 2.16 4.61 -0.15
N GLY A 150 3.17 5.45 0.06
CA GLY A 150 3.38 6.10 1.34
C GLY A 150 4.20 7.36 1.22
N PHE A 151 3.99 8.30 2.14
CA PHE A 151 4.75 9.55 2.23
C PHE A 151 5.59 9.60 3.51
N SER A 152 6.82 10.12 3.44
CA SER A 152 7.73 10.32 4.56
C SER A 152 7.96 9.01 5.35
N GLY A 153 7.62 8.96 6.63
CA GLY A 153 7.63 7.72 7.40
C GLY A 153 6.73 6.63 6.85
N GLY A 154 5.63 7.00 6.16
CA GLY A 154 4.78 6.06 5.41
C GLY A 154 5.49 5.45 4.20
N GLY A 155 6.29 6.24 3.46
CA GLY A 155 7.13 5.77 2.36
C GLY A 155 8.19 4.78 2.83
N ARG A 156 8.78 5.02 4.00
CA ARG A 156 9.72 4.08 4.64
C ARG A 156 9.04 2.76 5.00
N VAL A 157 7.81 2.78 5.53
CA VAL A 157 7.04 1.56 5.82
C VAL A 157 6.64 0.84 4.52
N ALA A 158 6.17 1.57 3.50
CA ALA A 158 5.83 1.01 2.20
C ALA A 158 7.04 0.28 1.56
N SER A 159 8.24 0.88 1.64
CA SER A 159 9.46 0.24 1.15
C SER A 159 9.92 -0.98 1.95
N MET A 160 9.47 -1.13 3.21
CA MET A 160 9.66 -2.38 3.98
C MET A 160 8.69 -3.48 3.54
N ILE A 161 7.47 -3.12 3.12
CA ILE A 161 6.45 -4.08 2.64
C ILE A 161 6.87 -4.70 1.30
N ALA A 162 7.41 -3.91 0.39
CA ALA A 162 7.77 -4.34 -0.96
C ALA A 162 8.60 -5.64 -1.01
N PRO A 163 9.69 -5.82 -0.24
CA PRO A 163 10.46 -7.06 -0.21
C PRO A 163 9.82 -8.18 0.61
N LEU A 164 8.92 -7.87 1.54
CA LEU A 164 8.32 -8.84 2.46
C LEU A 164 7.03 -9.47 1.89
N TYR A 165 6.26 -8.67 1.16
CA TYR A 165 4.93 -9.04 0.65
C TYR A 165 4.74 -8.64 -0.82
N PRO A 166 5.68 -8.99 -1.74
CA PRO A 166 5.59 -8.61 -3.15
C PRO A 166 4.37 -9.23 -3.87
N GLU A 167 3.79 -10.29 -3.31
CA GLU A 167 2.56 -10.92 -3.81
C GLU A 167 1.31 -10.07 -3.57
N SER A 168 1.33 -9.19 -2.58
CA SER A 168 0.14 -8.40 -2.18
C SER A 168 -0.07 -7.16 -3.06
N PHE A 169 0.97 -6.70 -3.76
CA PHE A 169 0.94 -5.46 -4.51
C PHE A 169 1.52 -5.62 -5.91
N ALA A 170 0.89 -4.99 -6.89
CA ALA A 170 1.36 -4.96 -8.28
C ALA A 170 2.52 -3.98 -8.48
N GLY A 171 2.59 -2.94 -7.65
CA GLY A 171 3.65 -1.93 -7.67
C GLY A 171 3.61 -1.04 -6.44
N SER A 172 4.63 -0.18 -6.29
CA SER A 172 4.73 0.69 -5.12
C SER A 172 5.27 2.08 -5.46
N ILE A 173 4.75 3.10 -4.74
CA ILE A 173 5.18 4.51 -4.84
C ILE A 173 5.71 4.96 -3.48
N PHE A 174 6.97 5.34 -3.41
CA PHE A 174 7.66 5.81 -2.21
C PHE A 174 7.90 7.31 -2.33
N MET A 175 7.21 8.10 -1.52
CA MET A 175 7.29 9.57 -1.56
C MET A 175 8.00 10.11 -0.33
N GLY A 176 8.97 10.98 -0.51
CA GLY A 176 9.65 11.68 0.59
C GLY A 176 10.37 10.79 1.59
N GLY A 177 10.63 9.52 1.27
CA GLY A 177 11.37 8.60 2.13
C GLY A 177 11.22 7.13 1.72
N ALA A 178 12.33 6.39 1.77
CA ALA A 178 12.36 4.95 1.50
C ALA A 178 13.51 4.29 2.23
N ASN A 179 13.36 3.00 2.55
CA ASN A 179 14.40 2.17 3.12
C ASN A 179 14.85 1.10 2.12
N PHE A 180 16.13 0.73 2.20
CA PHE A 180 16.66 -0.42 1.50
C PHE A 180 16.70 -1.64 2.43
N TRP A 181 16.47 -2.83 1.90
CA TRP A 181 16.38 -4.07 2.71
C TRP A 181 17.71 -4.59 3.27
N GLY A 182 18.86 -4.04 2.85
CA GLY A 182 20.19 -4.42 3.33
C GLY A 182 21.04 -5.09 2.26
N SER A 183 22.10 -5.80 2.68
CA SER A 183 23.12 -6.37 1.78
C SER A 183 22.72 -7.68 1.10
N LYS A 184 21.79 -8.44 1.70
CA LYS A 184 21.30 -9.72 1.14
C LYS A 184 20.01 -9.50 0.39
N LEU A 185 19.85 -10.16 -0.75
CA LEU A 185 18.59 -10.16 -1.47
C LEU A 185 17.46 -10.72 -0.60
N PRO A 186 16.26 -10.14 -0.68
CA PRO A 186 15.07 -10.68 -0.02
C PRO A 186 14.77 -12.11 -0.47
N GLU A 187 14.20 -12.92 0.40
CA GLU A 187 13.80 -14.29 0.07
C GLU A 187 12.83 -14.34 -1.13
N LYS A 188 11.92 -13.35 -1.20
CA LYS A 188 10.93 -13.25 -2.29
C LYS A 188 11.39 -12.35 -3.44
N PHE A 189 12.70 -12.13 -3.62
CA PHE A 189 13.23 -11.30 -4.68
C PHE A 189 12.74 -11.68 -6.09
N PRO A 190 12.59 -12.97 -6.47
CA PRO A 190 12.05 -13.35 -7.78
C PRO A 190 10.61 -12.88 -8.04
N LEU A 191 9.81 -12.68 -6.99
CA LEU A 191 8.47 -12.06 -7.10
C LEU A 191 8.59 -10.53 -7.13
N MET A 192 9.46 -9.97 -6.31
CA MET A 192 9.72 -8.54 -6.24
C MET A 192 10.27 -7.99 -7.57
N SER A 193 11.15 -8.73 -8.26
CA SER A 193 11.74 -8.30 -9.53
C SER A 193 10.74 -8.16 -10.69
N LYS A 194 9.55 -8.73 -10.55
CA LYS A 194 8.45 -8.60 -11.52
C LYS A 194 7.53 -7.39 -11.24
N LYS A 195 7.85 -6.57 -10.24
CA LYS A 195 7.03 -5.44 -9.82
C LYS A 195 7.67 -4.12 -10.22
N SER A 196 6.87 -3.06 -10.18
CA SER A 196 7.29 -1.72 -10.54
C SER A 196 7.37 -0.82 -9.31
N TYR A 197 8.36 0.04 -9.26
CA TYR A 197 8.66 0.90 -8.12
C TYR A 197 8.90 2.32 -8.59
N VAL A 198 8.19 3.27 -8.00
CA VAL A 198 8.37 4.70 -8.26
C VAL A 198 8.81 5.40 -6.98
N PHE A 199 9.82 6.23 -7.09
CA PHE A 199 10.27 7.12 -6.03
C PHE A 199 9.93 8.55 -6.42
N ILE A 200 9.36 9.32 -5.50
CA ILE A 200 9.04 10.75 -5.72
C ILE A 200 9.60 11.56 -4.56
N ASN A 201 10.46 12.51 -4.85
CA ASN A 201 10.96 13.45 -3.85
C ASN A 201 11.00 14.86 -4.41
N GLY A 202 10.76 15.85 -3.55
CA GLY A 202 11.01 17.23 -3.88
C GLY A 202 12.50 17.52 -4.06
N GLU A 203 12.82 18.47 -4.95
CA GLU A 203 14.19 18.93 -5.19
C GLU A 203 14.85 19.47 -3.90
N SER A 204 14.07 20.11 -3.03
CA SER A 204 14.51 20.64 -1.74
C SER A 204 14.15 19.75 -0.54
N ASP A 205 13.77 18.49 -0.77
CA ASP A 205 13.44 17.54 0.29
C ASP A 205 14.73 17.05 0.98
N PHE A 206 14.78 17.15 2.31
CA PHE A 206 15.93 16.69 3.10
C PHE A 206 16.20 15.19 2.96
N ASN A 207 15.22 14.38 2.53
CA ASN A 207 15.39 12.96 2.23
C ASN A 207 15.76 12.68 0.75
N LEU A 208 15.88 13.68 -0.11
CA LEU A 208 16.14 13.50 -1.55
C LEU A 208 17.34 12.59 -1.81
N ARG A 209 18.50 12.90 -1.19
CA ARG A 209 19.74 12.14 -1.38
C ARG A 209 19.60 10.68 -0.94
N GLU A 210 18.92 10.44 0.18
CA GLU A 210 18.67 9.09 0.69
C GLU A 210 17.79 8.31 -0.27
N SER A 211 16.66 8.88 -0.70
CA SER A 211 15.73 8.25 -1.63
C SER A 211 16.35 7.96 -3.00
N LYS A 212 17.16 8.89 -3.54
CA LYS A 212 17.96 8.64 -4.76
C LYS A 212 18.90 7.45 -4.59
N ASN A 213 19.60 7.37 -3.46
CA ASN A 213 20.51 6.26 -3.18
C ASN A 213 19.75 4.92 -3.06
N VAL A 214 18.56 4.91 -2.43
CA VAL A 214 17.73 3.70 -2.34
C VAL A 214 17.24 3.26 -3.73
N SER A 215 16.75 4.18 -4.56
CA SER A 215 16.30 3.86 -5.93
C SER A 215 17.44 3.27 -6.78
N GLN A 216 18.64 3.83 -6.68
CA GLN A 216 19.84 3.29 -7.35
C GLN A 216 20.22 1.90 -6.84
N LYS A 217 20.07 1.64 -5.53
CA LYS A 217 20.30 0.29 -4.97
C LYS A 217 19.26 -0.71 -5.46
N PHE A 218 18.00 -0.30 -5.66
CA PHE A 218 16.97 -1.13 -6.30
C PHE A 218 17.40 -1.53 -7.72
N LYS A 219 17.80 -0.57 -8.54
CA LYS A 219 18.30 -0.82 -9.90
C LYS A 219 19.55 -1.72 -9.90
N LYS A 220 20.53 -1.45 -9.04
CA LYS A 220 21.74 -2.27 -8.90
C LYS A 220 21.48 -3.70 -8.42
N ALA A 221 20.41 -3.92 -7.67
CA ALA A 221 20.00 -5.25 -7.24
C ALA A 221 19.33 -6.07 -8.37
N GLY A 222 19.03 -5.46 -9.53
CA GLY A 222 18.42 -6.13 -10.69
C GLY A 222 16.93 -5.89 -10.82
N LEU A 223 16.36 -4.87 -10.16
CA LEU A 223 14.99 -4.44 -10.41
C LEU A 223 14.97 -3.54 -11.64
N GLU A 224 14.29 -4.00 -12.71
CA GLU A 224 14.28 -3.32 -14.01
C GLU A 224 13.29 -2.15 -14.05
N ASN A 225 12.12 -2.32 -13.43
CA ASN A 225 11.04 -1.33 -13.43
C ASN A 225 11.12 -0.41 -12.21
N VAL A 226 12.10 0.48 -12.20
CA VAL A 226 12.33 1.46 -11.14
C VAL A 226 12.46 2.86 -11.74
N GLU A 227 11.57 3.78 -11.31
CA GLU A 227 11.58 5.17 -11.76
C GLU A 227 11.82 6.13 -10.57
N PHE A 228 12.41 7.28 -10.85
CA PHE A 228 12.65 8.32 -9.85
C PHE A 228 12.22 9.69 -10.39
N PHE A 229 11.22 10.30 -9.75
CA PHE A 229 10.78 11.65 -10.03
C PHE A 229 11.34 12.64 -9.00
N GLU A 230 12.12 13.60 -9.47
CA GLU A 230 12.54 14.77 -8.70
C GLU A 230 11.65 15.94 -9.04
N VAL A 231 10.86 16.40 -8.06
CA VAL A 231 9.86 17.44 -8.26
C VAL A 231 10.49 18.81 -8.05
N PRO A 232 10.59 19.66 -9.09
CA PRO A 232 11.18 20.99 -8.95
C PRO A 232 10.44 21.84 -7.93
N ASN A 233 11.18 22.65 -7.18
CA ASN A 233 10.68 23.61 -6.18
C ASN A 233 9.81 22.99 -5.07
N LEU A 234 9.81 21.68 -4.90
CA LEU A 234 9.10 21.00 -3.83
C LEU A 234 10.06 20.68 -2.67
N GLY A 235 9.65 21.00 -1.46
CA GLY A 235 10.31 20.56 -0.22
C GLY A 235 9.81 19.19 0.24
N HIS A 236 9.82 18.94 1.55
CA HIS A 236 9.29 17.72 2.15
C HIS A 236 7.77 17.76 2.27
N MET A 237 7.09 17.66 1.14
CA MET A 237 5.63 17.70 1.01
C MET A 237 5.15 16.63 0.03
N PRO A 238 3.89 16.14 0.15
CA PRO A 238 3.27 15.32 -0.87
C PRO A 238 3.28 16.03 -2.23
N PRO A 239 3.60 15.34 -3.34
CA PRO A 239 3.58 15.93 -4.68
C PRO A 239 2.13 16.23 -5.11
N ASP A 240 1.99 17.12 -6.08
CA ASP A 240 0.70 17.39 -6.71
C ASP A 240 0.16 16.20 -7.54
N ALA A 241 -1.06 16.34 -8.04
CA ALA A 241 -1.73 15.31 -8.84
C ALA A 241 -0.98 14.97 -10.13
N LYS A 242 -0.24 15.90 -10.73
CA LYS A 242 0.53 15.66 -11.95
C LYS A 242 1.61 14.60 -11.72
N TRP A 243 2.40 14.74 -10.66
CA TRP A 243 3.49 13.81 -10.36
C TRP A 243 2.99 12.47 -9.85
N LEU A 244 1.91 12.48 -9.05
CA LEU A 244 1.25 11.23 -8.66
C LEU A 244 0.65 10.52 -9.86
N GLY A 245 0.03 11.25 -10.80
CA GLY A 245 -0.49 10.70 -12.05
C GLY A 245 0.59 10.03 -12.89
N ALA A 246 1.71 10.70 -13.08
CA ALA A 246 2.85 10.11 -13.79
C ALA A 246 3.37 8.83 -13.13
N ALA A 247 3.37 8.76 -11.79
CA ALA A 247 3.75 7.55 -11.06
C ALA A 247 2.75 6.41 -11.27
N ILE A 248 1.46 6.69 -11.22
CA ILE A 248 0.40 5.69 -11.48
C ILE A 248 0.49 5.21 -12.93
N ASP A 249 0.69 6.10 -13.90
CA ASP A 249 0.84 5.76 -15.32
C ASP A 249 2.06 4.86 -15.55
N TYR A 250 3.18 5.13 -14.86
CA TYR A 250 4.34 4.27 -14.89
C TYR A 250 4.02 2.86 -14.37
N LEU A 251 3.33 2.75 -13.23
CA LEU A 251 2.92 1.45 -12.69
C LEU A 251 1.95 0.72 -13.63
N ASP A 252 0.99 1.44 -14.22
CA ASP A 252 0.01 0.89 -15.16
C ASP A 252 0.67 0.40 -16.47
N ALA A 253 1.70 1.07 -16.95
CA ALA A 253 2.45 0.69 -18.15
C ALA A 253 3.32 -0.57 -17.97
N HIS A 254 3.76 -0.85 -16.74
CA HIS A 254 4.66 -1.96 -16.42
C HIS A 254 3.98 -3.08 -15.61
N LYS A 255 2.66 -3.25 -15.78
CA LYS A 255 1.94 -4.38 -15.16
C LYS A 255 2.47 -5.70 -15.70
N THR A 256 2.64 -6.66 -14.81
CA THR A 256 2.95 -8.04 -15.22
C THR A 256 1.73 -8.61 -15.95
N THR A 257 1.77 -8.73 -17.25
CA THR A 257 0.81 -9.53 -18.01
C THR A 257 0.94 -11.00 -17.57
N LYS A 258 -0.23 -11.64 -17.35
CA LYS A 258 -0.27 -13.07 -17.03
C LYS A 258 0.20 -13.92 -18.17
#